data_f2d4fa5299fd7f88ee83f316a65c2b18
#
_entry.id   f2d4fa5299fd7f88ee83f316a65c2b18
#
_cell.length_a   1.000
_cell.length_b   1.000
_cell.length_c   1.000
_cell.angle_alpha   90.00
_cell.angle_beta   90.00
_cell.angle_gamma   90.00
#
_symmetry.space_group_name_H-M   'P 1'
#
loop_
_entity.id
_entity.type
_entity.pdbx_description
1 polymer ?
#
loop_
_entity_poly.entity_id
_entity_poly.type
_entity_poly.pdbx_seq_one_letter_code
_entity_poly.pdbx_strand_id
1 'polypeptide(L)'
;MHRWSKDHPLPVHVTEGHLSAFMLISPSRPPIVKQSKAVSVSIEEYSDGQWRLEFRLNDLRYYLMFKAFYEDVFDSTWNVKLEDAAAKFIEIYKKWKRAFSTDGLPLTKEEVQGLIGEMCVIDEILLKKYDPKTILDGWMLTQKGKQDFVFSDTWYEVKSTHIGSNTVTITSAEQLDCTTDGYLSVVKLKNTSVNDEKKVNLSIIINRLLKKFDDCNCGEEFLMKLAELGLPSDKYDDQVYEIIEMEQYTVKDGFPCLKRSTLSPAIGLVHYELYLDQMRIYKV
;
A
#
# COMPACT_ATOMS: atom_id res chain seq x y z
N MET A 1 -4.64 -22.76 -1.74
CA MET A 1 -5.59 -23.38 -2.69
C MET A 1 -6.90 -23.59 -1.95
N HIS A 2 -7.76 -22.56 -1.89
CA HIS A 2 -9.09 -22.72 -1.27
C HIS A 2 -9.93 -23.62 -2.18
N ARG A 3 -10.33 -24.78 -1.66
CA ARG A 3 -11.29 -25.65 -2.32
C ARG A 3 -12.64 -24.96 -2.28
N TRP A 4 -13.19 -24.69 -3.45
CA TRP A 4 -14.58 -24.33 -3.64
C TRP A 4 -15.48 -25.37 -2.95
N SER A 5 -16.40 -24.91 -2.12
CA SER A 5 -17.50 -25.78 -1.72
C SER A 5 -18.37 -26.00 -2.97
N LYS A 6 -18.96 -27.22 -3.12
CA LYS A 6 -19.85 -27.55 -4.24
C LYS A 6 -21.09 -26.65 -4.34
N ASP A 7 -21.31 -25.83 -3.33
CA ASP A 7 -22.50 -25.02 -3.12
C ASP A 7 -22.32 -23.53 -3.49
N HIS A 8 -21.09 -23.09 -3.84
CA HIS A 8 -20.85 -21.70 -4.25
C HIS A 8 -20.60 -21.61 -5.77
N PRO A 9 -21.42 -20.85 -6.51
CA PRO A 9 -21.49 -20.91 -7.99
C PRO A 9 -20.44 -20.05 -8.71
N LEU A 10 -19.23 -19.87 -8.18
CA LEU A 10 -18.20 -19.05 -8.85
C LEU A 10 -17.13 -19.89 -9.55
N PRO A 11 -17.27 -20.18 -10.86
CA PRO A 11 -16.20 -20.80 -11.63
C PRO A 11 -15.00 -19.87 -11.77
N VAL A 12 -13.78 -20.41 -11.63
CA VAL A 12 -12.54 -19.67 -11.81
C VAL A 12 -11.71 -20.28 -12.93
N HIS A 13 -10.99 -19.43 -13.64
CA HIS A 13 -9.96 -19.83 -14.58
C HIS A 13 -8.57 -19.61 -13.98
N VAL A 14 -7.74 -20.63 -14.08
CA VAL A 14 -6.33 -20.58 -13.65
C VAL A 14 -5.47 -20.78 -14.89
N THR A 15 -4.55 -19.86 -15.15
CA THR A 15 -3.56 -19.94 -16.20
C THR A 15 -2.16 -19.98 -15.56
N GLU A 16 -1.35 -20.98 -15.91
CA GLU A 16 0.03 -21.12 -15.37
C GLU A 16 0.11 -21.08 -13.84
N GLY A 17 -0.91 -21.62 -13.16
CA GLY A 17 -0.98 -21.61 -11.69
C GLY A 17 -1.49 -20.31 -11.06
N HIS A 18 -1.80 -19.30 -11.86
CA HIS A 18 -2.34 -18.01 -11.39
C HIS A 18 -3.81 -17.85 -11.72
N LEU A 19 -4.57 -17.24 -10.80
CA LEU A 19 -5.95 -16.83 -11.05
C LEU A 19 -5.98 -15.76 -12.15
N SER A 20 -6.47 -16.12 -13.34
CA SER A 20 -6.50 -15.22 -14.50
C SER A 20 -7.90 -14.67 -14.80
N ALA A 21 -8.96 -15.34 -14.38
CA ALA A 21 -10.32 -14.86 -14.47
C ALA A 21 -11.24 -15.55 -13.46
N PHE A 22 -12.34 -14.90 -13.12
CA PHE A 22 -13.48 -15.53 -12.44
C PHE A 22 -14.80 -15.00 -13.01
N MET A 23 -15.88 -15.77 -12.84
CA MET A 23 -17.15 -15.42 -13.45
C MET A 23 -18.33 -15.80 -12.56
N LEU A 24 -19.46 -15.15 -12.85
CA LEU A 24 -20.77 -15.46 -12.29
C LEU A 24 -21.74 -15.79 -13.43
N ILE A 25 -22.54 -16.83 -13.25
CA ILE A 25 -23.73 -17.06 -14.09
C ILE A 25 -24.93 -16.43 -13.37
N SER A 26 -25.49 -15.40 -13.97
CA SER A 26 -26.60 -14.62 -13.43
C SER A 26 -27.91 -14.97 -14.13
N PRO A 27 -29.06 -15.09 -13.43
CA PRO A 27 -30.34 -15.33 -14.03
C PRO A 27 -30.90 -14.14 -14.83
N SER A 28 -30.31 -12.95 -14.64
CA SER A 28 -30.70 -11.72 -15.35
C SER A 28 -29.47 -11.00 -15.86
N ARG A 29 -29.65 -10.11 -16.83
CA ARG A 29 -28.56 -9.33 -17.41
C ARG A 29 -27.92 -8.42 -16.36
N PRO A 30 -26.60 -8.58 -16.06
CA PRO A 30 -25.89 -7.70 -15.16
C PRO A 30 -25.86 -6.25 -15.65
N PRO A 31 -25.79 -5.26 -14.75
CA PRO A 31 -25.57 -3.86 -15.12
C PRO A 31 -24.24 -3.69 -15.87
N ILE A 32 -24.24 -2.83 -16.89
CA ILE A 32 -23.01 -2.50 -17.64
C ILE A 32 -22.05 -1.73 -16.71
N VAL A 33 -20.80 -2.14 -16.72
CA VAL A 33 -19.73 -1.46 -15.96
C VAL A 33 -18.55 -1.15 -16.88
N LYS A 34 -17.94 0.01 -16.68
CA LYS A 34 -16.72 0.39 -17.39
C LYS A 34 -15.56 -0.47 -16.89
N GLN A 35 -14.89 -1.17 -17.79
CA GLN A 35 -13.66 -1.91 -17.47
C GLN A 35 -12.50 -0.97 -17.10
N SER A 36 -11.45 -1.53 -16.48
CA SER A 36 -10.17 -0.87 -16.24
C SER A 36 -9.13 -1.36 -17.26
N LYS A 37 -7.91 -0.81 -17.17
CA LYS A 37 -6.81 -1.28 -18.02
C LYS A 37 -6.34 -2.67 -17.61
N ALA A 38 -6.22 -2.90 -16.30
CA ALA A 38 -5.73 -4.16 -15.76
C ALA A 38 -6.77 -5.28 -15.72
N VAL A 39 -8.06 -4.94 -15.68
CA VAL A 39 -9.15 -5.91 -15.57
C VAL A 39 -10.23 -5.60 -16.61
N SER A 40 -10.44 -6.54 -17.52
CA SER A 40 -11.58 -6.51 -18.44
C SER A 40 -12.82 -7.11 -17.79
N VAL A 41 -13.98 -6.59 -18.18
CA VAL A 41 -15.28 -7.09 -17.74
C VAL A 41 -16.11 -7.41 -18.97
N SER A 42 -16.52 -8.68 -19.12
CA SER A 42 -17.43 -9.10 -20.18
C SER A 42 -18.78 -9.52 -19.63
N ILE A 43 -19.84 -9.19 -20.37
CA ILE A 43 -21.21 -9.55 -20.06
C ILE A 43 -21.80 -10.15 -21.34
N GLU A 44 -22.04 -11.45 -21.31
CA GLU A 44 -22.50 -12.22 -22.48
C GLU A 44 -23.70 -13.06 -22.09
N GLU A 45 -24.63 -13.26 -23.08
CA GLU A 45 -25.68 -14.26 -22.93
C GLU A 45 -25.05 -15.65 -22.98
N TYR A 46 -25.34 -16.47 -21.98
CA TYR A 46 -24.69 -17.76 -21.80
C TYR A 46 -25.51 -18.91 -22.39
N SER A 47 -26.71 -19.16 -21.86
CA SER A 47 -27.67 -20.14 -22.35
C SER A 47 -29.02 -19.90 -21.68
N ASP A 48 -30.09 -20.23 -22.36
CA ASP A 48 -31.47 -20.26 -21.83
C ASP A 48 -31.87 -18.98 -21.05
N GLY A 49 -31.42 -17.82 -21.53
CA GLY A 49 -31.70 -16.53 -20.90
C GLY A 49 -30.80 -16.19 -19.70
N GLN A 50 -29.82 -17.03 -19.38
CA GLN A 50 -28.79 -16.73 -18.36
C GLN A 50 -27.67 -15.86 -18.94
N TRP A 51 -27.00 -15.14 -18.06
CA TRP A 51 -25.92 -14.22 -18.41
C TRP A 51 -24.62 -14.59 -17.70
N ARG A 52 -23.50 -14.50 -18.41
CA ARG A 52 -22.17 -14.65 -17.87
C ARG A 52 -21.59 -13.25 -17.63
N LEU A 53 -21.25 -12.96 -16.36
CA LEU A 53 -20.44 -11.83 -15.95
C LEU A 53 -19.04 -12.36 -15.64
N GLU A 54 -18.03 -11.93 -16.41
CA GLU A 54 -16.65 -12.37 -16.24
C GLU A 54 -15.74 -11.18 -15.96
N PHE A 55 -14.86 -11.34 -14.98
CA PHE A 55 -13.73 -10.46 -14.72
C PHE A 55 -12.45 -11.19 -15.09
N ARG A 56 -11.62 -10.56 -15.93
CA ARG A 56 -10.38 -11.15 -16.44
C ARG A 56 -9.21 -10.20 -16.21
N LEU A 57 -8.14 -10.73 -15.61
CA LEU A 57 -6.87 -10.03 -15.44
C LEU A 57 -6.15 -9.94 -16.79
N ASN A 58 -5.83 -8.73 -17.24
CA ASN A 58 -5.12 -8.46 -18.49
C ASN A 58 -3.62 -8.21 -18.27
N ASP A 59 -3.22 -7.93 -17.02
CA ASP A 59 -1.86 -7.55 -16.68
C ASP A 59 -1.44 -8.23 -15.37
N LEU A 60 -0.51 -9.17 -15.46
CA LEU A 60 -0.03 -9.97 -14.32
C LEU A 60 0.61 -9.14 -13.20
N ARG A 61 1.06 -7.92 -13.47
CA ARG A 61 1.54 -6.99 -12.45
C ARG A 61 0.50 -6.70 -11.38
N TYR A 62 -0.78 -6.81 -11.72
CA TYR A 62 -1.92 -6.62 -10.81
C TYR A 62 -2.42 -7.93 -10.18
N TYR A 63 -1.65 -9.03 -10.30
CA TYR A 63 -2.10 -10.35 -9.85
C TYR A 63 -2.52 -10.38 -8.37
N LEU A 64 -1.70 -9.81 -7.47
CA LEU A 64 -2.03 -9.80 -6.04
C LEU A 64 -3.30 -9.01 -5.75
N MET A 65 -3.48 -7.86 -6.40
CA MET A 65 -4.71 -7.08 -6.31
C MET A 65 -5.91 -7.80 -6.90
N PHE A 66 -5.72 -8.51 -8.02
CA PHE A 66 -6.80 -9.26 -8.64
C PHE A 66 -7.21 -10.47 -7.78
N LYS A 67 -6.24 -11.10 -7.13
CA LYS A 67 -6.50 -12.17 -6.17
C LYS A 67 -7.29 -11.65 -4.96
N ALA A 68 -6.88 -10.54 -4.37
CA ALA A 68 -7.59 -9.91 -3.26
C ALA A 68 -9.01 -9.43 -3.66
N PHE A 69 -9.16 -8.86 -4.84
CA PHE A 69 -10.48 -8.53 -5.40
C PHE A 69 -11.38 -9.77 -5.52
N TYR A 70 -10.84 -10.90 -5.97
CA TYR A 70 -11.56 -12.15 -6.04
C TYR A 70 -11.98 -12.64 -4.65
N GLU A 71 -11.09 -12.55 -3.66
CA GLU A 71 -11.35 -12.94 -2.27
C GLU A 71 -12.44 -12.06 -1.64
N ASP A 72 -12.41 -10.73 -1.83
CA ASP A 72 -13.48 -9.81 -1.41
C ASP A 72 -14.82 -10.15 -2.06
N VAL A 73 -14.83 -10.42 -3.36
CA VAL A 73 -16.05 -10.85 -4.05
C VAL A 73 -16.57 -12.15 -3.45
N PHE A 74 -15.71 -13.13 -3.23
CA PHE A 74 -16.08 -14.42 -2.68
C PHE A 74 -16.70 -14.28 -1.29
N ASP A 75 -16.02 -13.60 -0.38
CA ASP A 75 -16.45 -13.45 1.02
C ASP A 75 -17.72 -12.60 1.14
N SER A 76 -17.78 -11.48 0.39
CA SER A 76 -18.93 -10.57 0.43
C SER A 76 -20.19 -11.13 -0.23
N THR A 77 -20.08 -12.20 -1.03
CA THR A 77 -21.21 -12.76 -1.75
C THR A 77 -21.66 -14.15 -1.25
N TRP A 78 -20.99 -14.69 -0.26
CA TRP A 78 -21.27 -16.03 0.29
C TRP A 78 -22.76 -16.26 0.64
N ASN A 79 -23.40 -15.25 1.26
CA ASN A 79 -24.80 -15.32 1.69
C ASN A 79 -25.74 -14.49 0.80
N VAL A 80 -25.26 -13.99 -0.35
CA VAL A 80 -26.08 -13.18 -1.27
C VAL A 80 -26.89 -14.10 -2.17
N LYS A 81 -28.16 -13.77 -2.38
CA LYS A 81 -29.00 -14.51 -3.35
C LYS A 81 -28.46 -14.34 -4.76
N LEU A 82 -28.59 -15.40 -5.58
CA LEU A 82 -28.06 -15.41 -6.94
C LEU A 82 -28.58 -14.24 -7.80
N GLU A 83 -29.84 -13.86 -7.62
CA GLU A 83 -30.49 -12.73 -8.31
C GLU A 83 -29.83 -11.36 -8.00
N ASP A 84 -29.23 -11.20 -6.82
CA ASP A 84 -28.56 -9.99 -6.36
C ASP A 84 -27.04 -10.04 -6.53
N ALA A 85 -26.49 -11.23 -6.76
CA ALA A 85 -25.05 -11.46 -6.79
C ALA A 85 -24.34 -10.63 -7.85
N ALA A 86 -24.91 -10.49 -9.05
CA ALA A 86 -24.30 -9.69 -10.12
C ALA A 86 -24.18 -8.20 -9.76
N ALA A 87 -25.20 -7.64 -9.10
CA ALA A 87 -25.16 -6.25 -8.63
C ALA A 87 -24.09 -6.07 -7.55
N LYS A 88 -23.97 -7.04 -6.62
CA LYS A 88 -22.95 -7.02 -5.57
C LYS A 88 -21.54 -7.14 -6.13
N PHE A 89 -21.30 -8.02 -7.10
CA PHE A 89 -20.01 -8.13 -7.79
C PHE A 89 -19.58 -6.79 -8.41
N ILE A 90 -20.51 -6.12 -9.09
CA ILE A 90 -20.26 -4.83 -9.72
C ILE A 90 -20.02 -3.73 -8.68
N GLU A 91 -20.72 -3.76 -7.57
CA GLU A 91 -20.47 -2.83 -6.45
C GLU A 91 -19.03 -2.98 -5.92
N ILE A 92 -18.59 -4.21 -5.66
CA ILE A 92 -17.23 -4.52 -5.19
C ILE A 92 -16.21 -4.11 -6.25
N TYR A 93 -16.43 -4.49 -7.52
CA TYR A 93 -15.54 -4.07 -8.60
C TYR A 93 -15.39 -2.55 -8.71
N LYS A 94 -16.44 -1.77 -8.46
CA LYS A 94 -16.35 -0.30 -8.46
C LYS A 94 -15.43 0.24 -7.38
N LYS A 95 -15.32 -0.41 -6.22
CA LYS A 95 -14.34 -0.08 -5.16
C LYS A 95 -12.92 -0.35 -5.66
N TRP A 96 -12.69 -1.54 -6.23
CA TRP A 96 -11.39 -1.97 -6.73
C TRP A 96 -10.96 -1.31 -8.04
N LYS A 97 -11.89 -0.77 -8.80
CA LYS A 97 -11.61 -0.22 -10.13
C LYS A 97 -10.54 0.86 -10.12
N ARG A 98 -10.51 1.70 -9.09
CA ARG A 98 -9.47 2.73 -8.94
C ARG A 98 -8.10 2.09 -8.86
N ALA A 99 -7.95 1.04 -8.06
CA ALA A 99 -6.73 0.25 -7.95
C ALA A 99 -6.25 -0.31 -9.30
N PHE A 100 -7.18 -0.77 -10.12
CA PHE A 100 -6.92 -1.31 -11.46
C PHE A 100 -6.76 -0.25 -12.55
N SER A 101 -6.98 1.02 -12.25
CA SER A 101 -7.01 2.11 -13.25
C SER A 101 -5.85 3.07 -13.13
N THR A 102 -5.04 2.97 -12.10
CA THR A 102 -3.93 3.89 -11.84
C THR A 102 -2.79 3.64 -12.82
N ASP A 103 -2.83 4.37 -13.94
CA ASP A 103 -1.62 4.79 -14.62
C ASP A 103 -1.00 5.91 -13.77
N GLY A 104 -0.68 5.64 -12.50
CA GLY A 104 0.05 6.59 -11.66
C GLY A 104 1.34 6.99 -12.38
N LEU A 105 1.74 8.25 -12.28
CA LEU A 105 3.10 8.61 -12.69
C LEU A 105 4.05 7.62 -12.02
N PRO A 106 5.02 7.08 -12.78
CA PRO A 106 5.96 6.13 -12.21
C PRO A 106 6.65 6.80 -11.01
N LEU A 107 6.75 6.05 -9.91
CA LEU A 107 7.50 6.49 -8.75
C LEU A 107 8.95 6.75 -9.13
N THR A 108 9.52 7.83 -8.63
CA THR A 108 10.96 8.09 -8.73
C THR A 108 11.74 7.13 -7.85
N LYS A 109 13.06 7.08 -8.01
CA LYS A 109 13.92 6.24 -7.15
C LYS A 109 13.83 6.66 -5.70
N GLU A 110 13.75 7.94 -5.45
CA GLU A 110 13.63 8.54 -4.11
C GLU A 110 12.29 8.19 -3.47
N GLU A 111 11.19 8.22 -4.23
CA GLU A 111 9.87 7.81 -3.74
C GLU A 111 9.83 6.31 -3.43
N VAL A 112 10.42 5.46 -4.27
CA VAL A 112 10.55 4.01 -4.00
C VAL A 112 11.39 3.77 -2.74
N GLN A 113 12.52 4.45 -2.60
CA GLN A 113 13.39 4.35 -1.41
C GLN A 113 12.65 4.83 -0.15
N GLY A 114 11.90 5.93 -0.24
CA GLY A 114 11.07 6.45 0.85
C GLY A 114 10.04 5.42 1.29
N LEU A 115 9.30 4.87 0.35
CA LEU A 115 8.25 3.90 0.61
C LEU A 115 8.78 2.58 1.21
N ILE A 116 9.96 2.11 0.75
CA ILE A 116 10.63 0.97 1.39
C ILE A 116 10.92 1.30 2.85
N GLY A 117 11.40 2.52 3.17
CA GLY A 117 11.67 2.95 4.54
C GLY A 117 10.41 2.98 5.40
N GLU A 118 9.30 3.54 4.90
CA GLU A 118 8.01 3.55 5.60
C GLU A 118 7.55 2.11 5.91
N MET A 119 7.61 1.21 4.93
CA MET A 119 7.24 -0.20 5.12
C MET A 119 8.17 -0.93 6.10
N CYS A 120 9.46 -0.59 6.12
CA CYS A 120 10.38 -1.13 7.14
C CYS A 120 10.02 -0.63 8.55
N VAL A 121 9.60 0.63 8.68
CA VAL A 121 9.11 1.17 9.97
C VAL A 121 7.82 0.48 10.40
N ILE A 122 6.88 0.20 9.47
CA ILE A 122 5.71 -0.64 9.76
C ILE A 122 6.18 -1.99 10.30
N ASP A 123 7.06 -2.67 9.59
CA ASP A 123 7.49 -4.04 9.87
C ASP A 123 8.20 -4.18 11.23
N GLU A 124 9.13 -3.28 11.51
CA GLU A 124 10.06 -3.39 12.63
C GLU A 124 9.66 -2.59 13.87
N ILE A 125 8.84 -1.56 13.72
CA ILE A 125 8.48 -0.65 14.82
C ILE A 125 6.97 -0.67 15.09
N LEU A 126 6.15 -0.35 14.08
CA LEU A 126 4.74 -0.07 14.33
C LEU A 126 3.94 -1.34 14.65
N LEU A 127 4.19 -2.46 13.98
CA LEU A 127 3.53 -3.75 14.26
C LEU A 127 3.84 -4.32 15.66
N LYS A 128 4.85 -3.78 16.35
CA LYS A 128 5.13 -4.12 17.76
C LYS A 128 4.33 -3.28 18.75
N LYS A 129 3.72 -2.17 18.30
CA LYS A 129 3.05 -1.18 19.15
C LYS A 129 1.55 -1.06 18.87
N TYR A 130 1.15 -1.28 17.63
CA TYR A 130 -0.21 -1.06 17.15
C TYR A 130 -0.72 -2.29 16.41
N ASP A 131 -2.03 -2.47 16.41
CA ASP A 131 -2.68 -3.45 15.55
C ASP A 131 -2.63 -3.02 14.07
N PRO A 132 -2.71 -3.98 13.14
CA PRO A 132 -2.61 -3.70 11.70
C PRO A 132 -3.62 -2.67 11.19
N LYS A 133 -4.86 -2.70 11.67
CA LYS A 133 -5.90 -1.76 11.24
C LYS A 133 -5.56 -0.34 11.64
N THR A 134 -5.13 -0.12 12.89
CA THR A 134 -4.68 1.19 13.38
C THR A 134 -3.52 1.73 12.55
N ILE A 135 -2.56 0.86 12.15
CA ILE A 135 -1.44 1.26 11.29
C ILE A 135 -1.95 1.72 9.92
N LEU A 136 -2.84 0.96 9.30
CA LEU A 136 -3.39 1.33 7.99
C LEU A 136 -4.18 2.63 8.04
N ASP A 137 -5.00 2.83 9.06
CA ASP A 137 -5.76 4.06 9.23
C ASP A 137 -4.84 5.28 9.45
N GLY A 138 -3.74 5.09 10.19
CA GLY A 138 -2.76 6.14 10.48
C GLY A 138 -1.77 6.42 9.35
N TRP A 139 -1.60 5.54 8.36
CA TRP A 139 -0.62 5.71 7.29
C TRP A 139 -1.10 6.71 6.23
N MET A 140 -0.44 7.87 6.13
CA MET A 140 -0.83 9.02 5.30
C MET A 140 -0.26 9.01 3.87
N LEU A 141 -0.11 7.86 3.29
CA LEU A 141 0.58 7.51 2.05
C LEU A 141 0.48 8.53 0.88
N THR A 142 -0.64 9.26 0.76
CA THR A 142 -0.88 10.20 -0.35
C THR A 142 -1.06 11.65 0.11
N GLN A 143 -0.96 11.94 1.39
CA GLN A 143 -1.14 13.30 1.94
C GLN A 143 0.19 14.05 2.00
N LYS A 144 0.54 14.73 0.91
CA LYS A 144 1.76 15.55 0.84
C LYS A 144 1.81 16.62 1.95
N GLY A 145 2.97 16.77 2.58
CA GLY A 145 3.25 17.83 3.56
C GLY A 145 2.80 17.55 4.99
N LYS A 146 2.34 16.33 5.28
CA LYS A 146 2.08 15.83 6.63
C LYS A 146 3.06 14.72 6.98
N GLN A 147 2.99 14.24 8.22
CA GLN A 147 3.76 13.09 8.68
C GLN A 147 3.32 11.82 7.95
N ASP A 148 4.21 10.83 7.85
CA ASP A 148 3.92 9.56 7.16
C ASP A 148 2.91 8.71 7.94
N PHE A 149 2.95 8.78 9.28
CA PHE A 149 1.97 8.11 10.13
C PHE A 149 1.45 9.06 11.20
N VAL A 150 0.11 9.10 11.38
CA VAL A 150 -0.56 9.92 12.39
C VAL A 150 -1.50 9.03 13.21
N PHE A 151 -1.26 8.97 14.52
CA PHE A 151 -2.09 8.27 15.48
C PHE A 151 -2.77 9.25 16.44
N SER A 152 -3.64 8.76 17.32
CA SER A 152 -4.37 9.60 18.28
C SER A 152 -3.47 10.33 19.28
N ASP A 153 -2.34 9.76 19.62
CA ASP A 153 -1.43 10.19 20.69
C ASP A 153 -0.03 10.58 20.20
N THR A 154 0.34 10.21 18.98
CA THR A 154 1.68 10.47 18.43
C THR A 154 1.68 10.37 16.90
N TRP A 155 2.81 10.67 16.30
CA TRP A 155 3.04 10.60 14.87
C TRP A 155 4.47 10.14 14.56
N TYR A 156 4.67 9.68 13.31
CA TYR A 156 6.00 9.30 12.81
C TYR A 156 6.23 9.94 11.45
N GLU A 157 7.41 10.54 11.32
CA GLU A 157 8.00 10.92 10.03
C GLU A 157 9.13 9.94 9.72
N VAL A 158 9.20 9.46 8.49
CA VAL A 158 10.22 8.49 8.05
C VAL A 158 11.12 9.13 7.02
N LYS A 159 12.41 8.98 7.22
CA LYS A 159 13.43 9.39 6.24
C LYS A 159 14.32 8.21 5.89
N SER A 160 14.42 7.92 4.60
CA SER A 160 15.37 6.93 4.08
C SER A 160 16.62 7.63 3.56
N THR A 161 17.79 7.17 3.99
CA THR A 161 19.06 7.75 3.57
C THR A 161 20.11 6.66 3.30
N HIS A 162 21.17 7.00 2.59
CA HIS A 162 22.30 6.10 2.40
C HIS A 162 23.15 5.97 3.66
N ILE A 163 23.75 4.79 3.86
CA ILE A 163 24.60 4.48 5.02
C ILE A 163 25.71 5.53 5.28
N GLY A 164 26.24 6.15 4.24
CA GLY A 164 27.30 7.16 4.37
C GLY A 164 26.80 8.58 4.64
N SER A 165 25.49 8.81 4.65
CA SER A 165 24.93 10.13 4.91
C SER A 165 24.86 10.42 6.41
N ASN A 166 25.30 11.63 6.81
CA ASN A 166 25.12 12.17 8.15
C ASN A 166 23.97 13.16 8.23
N THR A 167 23.18 13.30 7.16
CA THR A 167 22.03 14.22 7.10
C THR A 167 20.78 13.54 6.61
N VAL A 168 19.63 14.11 7.01
CA VAL A 168 18.32 13.85 6.43
C VAL A 168 17.67 15.15 6.00
N THR A 169 16.97 15.12 4.85
CA THR A 169 16.28 16.30 4.33
C THR A 169 14.84 16.34 4.81
N ILE A 170 14.44 17.45 5.40
CA ILE A 170 13.06 17.78 5.74
C ILE A 170 12.52 18.67 4.64
N THR A 171 11.46 18.21 3.96
CA THR A 171 10.96 18.84 2.74
C THR A 171 9.83 19.85 2.98
N SER A 172 9.33 19.95 4.21
CA SER A 172 8.44 21.03 4.66
C SER A 172 8.56 21.24 6.18
N ALA A 173 8.25 22.45 6.64
CA ALA A 173 8.23 22.73 8.08
C ALA A 173 7.19 21.85 8.81
N GLU A 174 6.07 21.58 8.15
CA GLU A 174 4.91 20.85 8.68
C GLU A 174 5.21 19.39 9.02
N GLN A 175 6.27 18.78 8.45
CA GLN A 175 6.66 17.41 8.73
C GLN A 175 7.08 17.18 10.19
N LEU A 176 7.69 18.19 10.82
CA LEU A 176 8.16 18.11 12.22
C LEU A 176 7.52 19.14 13.14
N ASP A 177 6.65 20.03 12.60
CA ASP A 177 5.94 21.06 13.37
C ASP A 177 4.55 20.54 13.79
N CYS A 178 4.50 19.83 14.89
CA CYS A 178 3.28 19.26 15.44
C CYS A 178 3.04 19.73 16.86
N THR A 179 1.80 19.68 17.29
CA THR A 179 1.37 20.06 18.65
C THR A 179 1.58 18.95 19.66
N THR A 180 1.74 17.71 19.18
CA THR A 180 2.03 16.51 20.00
C THR A 180 3.44 16.03 19.77
N ASP A 181 4.01 15.35 20.75
CA ASP A 181 5.29 14.68 20.59
C ASP A 181 5.19 13.55 19.56
N GLY A 182 6.26 13.32 18.82
CA GLY A 182 6.32 12.29 17.80
C GLY A 182 7.72 11.76 17.58
N TYR A 183 7.92 11.09 16.45
CA TYR A 183 9.19 10.44 16.15
C TYR A 183 9.65 10.74 14.72
N LEU A 184 10.93 11.03 14.58
CA LEU A 184 11.63 10.97 13.30
C LEU A 184 12.35 9.61 13.23
N SER A 185 11.93 8.76 12.31
CA SER A 185 12.55 7.46 12.05
C SER A 185 13.47 7.55 10.83
N VAL A 186 14.72 7.20 11.00
CA VAL A 186 15.73 7.25 9.93
C VAL A 186 16.15 5.83 9.56
N VAL A 187 15.89 5.44 8.32
CA VAL A 187 16.25 4.13 7.76
C VAL A 187 17.49 4.30 6.89
N LYS A 188 18.62 3.72 7.31
CA LYS A 188 19.87 3.73 6.55
C LYS A 188 19.95 2.55 5.60
N LEU A 189 19.96 2.84 4.33
CA LEU A 189 19.95 1.89 3.24
C LEU A 189 21.30 1.86 2.53
N LYS A 190 21.69 0.69 2.07
CA LYS A 190 22.85 0.48 1.20
C LYS A 190 22.36 -0.20 -0.08
N ASN A 191 22.75 0.34 -1.24
CA ASN A 191 22.51 -0.36 -2.50
C ASN A 191 23.20 -1.71 -2.48
N THR A 192 22.49 -2.75 -2.88
CA THR A 192 23.02 -4.10 -2.94
C THR A 192 22.64 -4.81 -4.24
N SER A 193 23.07 -6.05 -4.43
CA SER A 193 22.74 -6.83 -5.61
C SER A 193 21.46 -7.66 -5.42
N VAL A 194 20.84 -8.02 -6.53
CA VAL A 194 19.67 -8.92 -6.55
C VAL A 194 19.95 -10.31 -5.96
N ASN A 195 21.22 -10.70 -5.85
CA ASN A 195 21.64 -11.98 -5.30
C ASN A 195 21.92 -11.94 -3.80
N ASP A 196 21.83 -10.77 -3.15
CA ASP A 196 22.07 -10.64 -1.72
C ASP A 196 20.93 -11.28 -0.92
N GLU A 197 21.26 -12.10 0.08
CA GLU A 197 20.25 -12.74 0.95
C GLU A 197 19.52 -11.75 1.85
N LYS A 198 20.15 -10.63 2.20
CA LYS A 198 19.58 -9.57 3.04
C LYS A 198 18.87 -8.48 2.24
N LYS A 199 18.71 -8.69 0.96
CA LYS A 199 18.09 -7.71 0.08
C LYS A 199 16.64 -7.38 0.48
N VAL A 200 16.27 -6.14 0.25
CA VAL A 200 14.90 -5.65 0.25
C VAL A 200 14.65 -4.84 -1.01
N ASN A 201 13.49 -5.02 -1.62
CA ASN A 201 12.91 -4.18 -2.64
C ASN A 201 11.41 -4.04 -2.37
N LEU A 202 10.68 -3.28 -3.18
CA LEU A 202 9.25 -3.07 -2.96
C LEU A 202 8.46 -4.38 -2.92
N SER A 203 8.66 -5.28 -3.87
CA SER A 203 7.93 -6.55 -3.92
C SER A 203 8.22 -7.43 -2.70
N ILE A 204 9.46 -7.47 -2.24
CA ILE A 204 9.84 -8.27 -1.06
C ILE A 204 9.17 -7.74 0.20
N ILE A 205 9.23 -6.42 0.45
CA ILE A 205 8.65 -5.85 1.66
C ILE A 205 7.13 -5.87 1.62
N ILE A 206 6.50 -5.61 0.47
CA ILE A 206 5.06 -5.74 0.28
C ILE A 206 4.59 -7.16 0.60
N ASN A 207 5.23 -8.18 0.03
CA ASN A 207 4.86 -9.58 0.27
C ASN A 207 5.05 -10.00 1.74
N ARG A 208 6.09 -9.46 2.41
CA ARG A 208 6.33 -9.71 3.83
C ARG A 208 5.24 -9.10 4.70
N LEU A 209 4.88 -7.85 4.45
CA LEU A 209 3.82 -7.16 5.18
C LEU A 209 2.45 -7.75 4.89
N LEU A 210 2.17 -8.10 3.63
CA LEU A 210 0.90 -8.69 3.23
C LEU A 210 0.60 -9.95 4.07
N LYS A 211 1.58 -10.83 4.27
CA LYS A 211 1.38 -12.01 5.15
C LYS A 211 0.98 -11.62 6.56
N LYS A 212 1.64 -10.60 7.14
CA LYS A 212 1.34 -10.13 8.50
C LYS A 212 -0.04 -9.47 8.60
N PHE A 213 -0.46 -8.76 7.56
CA PHE A 213 -1.77 -8.13 7.47
C PHE A 213 -2.89 -9.15 7.17
N ASP A 214 -2.63 -10.19 6.36
CA ASP A 214 -3.57 -11.28 6.09
C ASP A 214 -3.88 -12.08 7.37
N ASP A 215 -2.88 -12.34 8.23
CA ASP A 215 -3.08 -13.02 9.51
C ASP A 215 -4.09 -12.28 10.43
N CYS A 216 -4.33 -11.00 10.17
CA CYS A 216 -5.25 -10.13 10.92
C CYS A 216 -6.47 -9.68 10.08
N ASN A 217 -6.72 -10.26 8.92
CA ASN A 217 -7.77 -9.89 7.96
C ASN A 217 -7.69 -8.43 7.45
N CYS A 218 -6.49 -7.85 7.39
CA CYS A 218 -6.23 -6.50 6.89
C CYS A 218 -5.46 -6.47 5.56
N GLY A 219 -5.16 -7.62 4.96
CA GLY A 219 -4.37 -7.72 3.73
C GLY A 219 -5.00 -7.02 2.55
N GLU A 220 -6.31 -7.16 2.38
CA GLU A 220 -7.07 -6.47 1.32
C GLU A 220 -6.94 -4.96 1.45
N GLU A 221 -7.15 -4.41 2.64
CA GLU A 221 -7.08 -2.97 2.89
C GLU A 221 -5.65 -2.43 2.65
N PHE A 222 -4.64 -3.20 3.05
CA PHE A 222 -3.24 -2.87 2.75
C PHE A 222 -2.99 -2.78 1.24
N LEU A 223 -3.45 -3.76 0.45
CA LEU A 223 -3.33 -3.74 -1.01
C LEU A 223 -4.11 -2.60 -1.65
N MET A 224 -5.32 -2.30 -1.18
CA MET A 224 -6.11 -1.17 -1.66
C MET A 224 -5.39 0.16 -1.44
N LYS A 225 -4.73 0.31 -0.29
CA LYS A 225 -3.96 1.51 0.03
C LYS A 225 -2.74 1.66 -0.90
N LEU A 226 -1.98 0.59 -1.13
CA LEU A 226 -0.87 0.57 -2.09
C LEU A 226 -1.31 0.83 -3.53
N ALA A 227 -2.50 0.39 -3.88
CA ALA A 227 -3.07 0.58 -5.21
C ALA A 227 -3.27 2.07 -5.57
N GLU A 228 -3.39 2.96 -4.60
CA GLU A 228 -3.40 4.41 -4.84
C GLU A 228 -2.10 4.92 -5.48
N LEU A 229 -0.99 4.22 -5.27
CA LEU A 229 0.31 4.45 -5.89
C LEU A 229 0.57 3.58 -7.14
N GLY A 230 -0.38 2.76 -7.56
CA GLY A 230 -0.20 1.80 -8.66
C GLY A 230 0.65 0.59 -8.28
N LEU A 231 0.67 0.20 -7.00
CA LEU A 231 1.39 -0.94 -6.46
C LEU A 231 0.43 -2.07 -6.07
N PRO A 232 0.88 -3.34 -5.97
CA PRO A 232 2.24 -3.80 -6.28
C PRO A 232 2.60 -3.77 -7.76
N SER A 233 3.89 -3.62 -8.06
CA SER A 233 4.41 -3.65 -9.42
C SER A 233 5.87 -4.09 -9.40
N ASP A 234 6.23 -5.07 -10.24
CA ASP A 234 7.60 -5.56 -10.45
C ASP A 234 8.52 -4.53 -11.12
N LYS A 235 7.95 -3.45 -11.64
CA LYS A 235 8.64 -2.36 -12.33
C LYS A 235 9.78 -1.74 -11.51
N TYR A 236 9.74 -1.88 -10.18
CA TYR A 236 10.71 -1.28 -9.25
C TYR A 236 11.62 -2.32 -8.59
N ASP A 237 11.58 -3.59 -9.03
CA ASP A 237 12.30 -4.68 -8.39
C ASP A 237 13.80 -4.66 -8.65
N ASP A 238 14.27 -3.87 -9.60
CA ASP A 238 15.66 -3.55 -9.84
C ASP A 238 16.29 -2.62 -8.77
N GLN A 239 15.47 -1.92 -8.02
CA GLN A 239 15.89 -1.06 -6.92
C GLN A 239 16.04 -1.88 -5.64
N VAL A 240 17.23 -2.37 -5.41
CA VAL A 240 17.53 -3.36 -4.36
C VAL A 240 18.44 -2.74 -3.30
N TYR A 241 18.02 -2.86 -2.03
CA TYR A 241 18.73 -2.31 -0.89
C TYR A 241 18.99 -3.38 0.18
N GLU A 242 19.96 -3.12 1.05
CA GLU A 242 20.15 -3.75 2.35
C GLU A 242 19.82 -2.72 3.43
N ILE A 243 19.02 -3.09 4.42
CA ILE A 243 18.74 -2.25 5.58
C ILE A 243 19.91 -2.42 6.55
N ILE A 244 20.65 -1.36 6.79
CA ILE A 244 21.86 -1.41 7.65
C ILE A 244 21.51 -1.02 9.08
N GLU A 245 20.70 0.03 9.23
CA GLU A 245 20.38 0.58 10.54
C GLU A 245 19.02 1.31 10.47
N MET A 246 18.28 1.25 11.59
CA MET A 246 17.10 2.06 11.80
C MET A 246 17.31 2.84 13.11
N GLU A 247 17.24 4.15 13.02
CA GLU A 247 17.38 5.05 14.17
C GLU A 247 16.06 5.77 14.41
N GLN A 248 15.69 5.98 15.66
CA GLN A 248 14.50 6.72 16.02
C GLN A 248 14.87 7.86 16.94
N TYR A 249 14.32 9.04 16.68
CA TYR A 249 14.56 10.27 17.43
C TYR A 249 13.23 10.81 17.94
N THR A 250 13.14 11.12 19.23
CA THR A 250 11.94 11.76 19.81
C THR A 250 11.88 13.21 19.39
N VAL A 251 10.83 13.59 18.70
CA VAL A 251 10.54 14.99 18.33
C VAL A 251 9.59 15.56 19.38
N LYS A 252 10.15 16.38 20.26
CA LYS A 252 9.45 17.06 21.36
C LYS A 252 9.93 18.48 21.48
N ASP A 253 9.47 19.20 22.50
CA ASP A 253 9.96 20.56 22.72
C ASP A 253 11.49 20.60 22.85
N GLY A 254 12.10 21.57 22.16
CA GLY A 254 13.56 21.69 22.03
C GLY A 254 14.19 20.86 20.91
N PHE A 255 13.45 20.02 20.18
CA PHE A 255 13.98 19.35 19.00
C PHE A 255 14.32 20.37 17.90
N PRO A 256 15.46 20.22 17.17
CA PRO A 256 15.91 21.19 16.15
C PRO A 256 15.06 21.11 14.88
N CYS A 257 13.85 21.66 14.92
CA CYS A 257 12.98 21.78 13.74
C CYS A 257 12.59 23.24 13.48
N LEU A 258 12.28 23.56 12.21
CA LEU A 258 11.71 24.86 11.86
C LEU A 258 10.18 24.80 12.08
N LYS A 259 9.69 25.64 12.99
CA LYS A 259 8.28 25.76 13.28
C LYS A 259 7.63 26.82 12.38
N ARG A 260 6.50 26.51 11.77
CA ARG A 260 5.78 27.46 10.90
C ARG A 260 5.44 28.78 11.59
N SER A 261 5.14 28.72 12.88
CA SER A 261 4.84 29.89 13.72
C SER A 261 6.03 30.85 13.88
N THR A 262 7.26 30.38 13.70
CA THR A 262 8.47 31.22 13.79
C THR A 262 8.93 31.78 12.45
N LEU A 263 8.33 31.32 11.35
CA LEU A 263 8.65 31.78 9.99
C LEU A 263 7.76 32.99 9.62
N SER A 264 8.34 33.92 8.83
CA SER A 264 7.56 35.00 8.25
C SER A 264 6.42 34.42 7.35
N PRO A 265 5.20 35.00 7.39
CA PRO A 265 4.13 34.62 6.46
C PRO A 265 4.51 34.73 4.97
N ALA A 266 5.51 35.54 4.64
CA ALA A 266 6.03 35.69 3.29
C ALA A 266 6.89 34.49 2.82
N ILE A 267 7.29 33.59 3.76
CA ILE A 267 8.07 32.38 3.45
C ILE A 267 7.09 31.27 3.08
N GLY A 268 7.16 30.80 1.85
CA GLY A 268 6.37 29.67 1.34
C GLY A 268 6.96 28.32 1.73
N LEU A 269 7.46 27.59 0.76
CA LEU A 269 8.08 26.27 0.95
C LEU A 269 9.42 26.39 1.67
N VAL A 270 9.65 25.47 2.61
CA VAL A 270 10.89 25.39 3.40
C VAL A 270 11.48 24.01 3.25
N HIS A 271 12.76 23.97 2.88
CA HIS A 271 13.57 22.75 2.87
C HIS A 271 14.79 22.97 3.75
N TYR A 272 15.13 21.99 4.58
CA TYR A 272 16.33 22.05 5.41
C TYR A 272 16.88 20.66 5.71
N GLU A 273 18.14 20.61 6.10
CA GLU A 273 18.78 19.35 6.51
C GLU A 273 19.00 19.31 8.02
N LEU A 274 18.85 18.12 8.59
CA LEU A 274 19.21 17.83 9.96
C LEU A 274 20.44 16.94 9.99
N TYR A 275 21.44 17.33 10.78
CA TYR A 275 22.66 16.54 11.02
C TYR A 275 22.40 15.49 12.08
N LEU A 276 22.52 14.20 11.73
CA LEU A 276 22.20 13.07 12.59
C LEU A 276 23.08 13.01 13.85
N ASP A 277 24.36 13.36 13.71
CA ASP A 277 25.28 13.42 14.82
C ASP A 277 24.92 14.49 15.86
N GLN A 278 24.27 15.59 15.46
CA GLN A 278 23.82 16.66 16.33
C GLN A 278 22.50 16.32 17.04
N MET A 279 21.76 15.30 16.53
CA MET A 279 20.48 14.86 17.10
C MET A 279 20.61 13.69 18.08
N ARG A 280 21.82 13.22 18.37
CA ARG A 280 22.04 12.03 19.23
C ARG A 280 21.37 12.08 20.60
N ILE A 281 21.19 13.27 21.16
CA ILE A 281 20.52 13.46 22.47
C ILE A 281 19.03 13.14 22.44
N TYR A 282 18.42 13.07 21.25
CA TYR A 282 17.01 12.74 21.02
C TYR A 282 16.82 11.27 20.60
N LYS A 283 17.91 10.51 20.39
CA LYS A 283 17.85 9.11 19.96
C LYS A 283 17.28 8.23 21.07
N VAL A 284 16.35 7.32 20.73
CA VAL A 284 15.66 6.36 21.60
C VAL A 284 15.95 4.92 21.20
#